data_858bdb780c9bbe2e3ed307fc06d34067
#
_entry.id   858bdb780c9bbe2e3ed307fc06d34067
#
_cell.length_a   1.000
_cell.length_b   1.000
_cell.length_c   1.000
_cell.angle_alpha   90.00
_cell.angle_beta   90.00
_cell.angle_gamma   90.00
#
_symmetry.space_group_name_H-M   'P 1'
#
loop_
_entity.id
_entity.type
_entity.pdbx_description
1 polymer ?
#
loop_
_entity_poly.entity_id
_entity_poly.type
_entity_poly.pdbx_seq_one_letter_code
_entity_poly.pdbx_strand_id
1 'polypeptide(L)' 'MANHDIKQAAKKAGVALWRVAEVLGIGENTMTRRLRHELPAEEKTRILEIIEELAKGA' A
#
# COMPACT_ATOMS: atom_id res chain seq x y z
N MET A 1 -6.05 -5.78 -13.27
CA MET A 1 -5.46 -4.48 -12.91
C MET A 1 -4.26 -4.67 -12.00
N ALA A 2 -3.25 -3.83 -12.19
CA ALA A 2 -2.05 -3.96 -11.36
C ALA A 2 -2.35 -3.67 -9.90
N ASN A 3 -1.84 -4.52 -9.02
CA ASN A 3 -1.91 -4.35 -7.57
C ASN A 3 -3.34 -4.27 -7.01
N HIS A 4 -4.26 -4.96 -7.66
CA HIS A 4 -5.64 -5.01 -7.22
C HIS A 4 -5.76 -5.54 -5.79
N ASP A 5 -4.95 -6.53 -5.44
CA ASP A 5 -4.91 -7.12 -4.11
C ASP A 5 -4.52 -6.11 -3.04
N ILE A 6 -3.55 -5.24 -3.34
CA ILE A 6 -3.13 -4.18 -2.42
C ILE A 6 -4.25 -3.16 -2.23
N LYS A 7 -4.87 -2.74 -3.32
CA LYS A 7 -5.96 -1.77 -3.25
C LYS A 7 -7.15 -2.32 -2.45
N GLN A 8 -7.47 -3.58 -2.66
CA GLN A 8 -8.54 -4.26 -1.92
C GLN A 8 -8.21 -4.37 -0.43
N ALA A 9 -6.98 -4.76 -0.11
CA ALA A 9 -6.57 -4.89 1.28
C ALA A 9 -6.65 -3.55 2.02
N ALA A 10 -6.18 -2.47 1.39
CA ALA A 10 -6.25 -1.14 1.97
C ALA A 10 -7.71 -0.71 2.19
N LYS A 11 -8.56 -0.97 1.23
CA LYS A 11 -9.97 -0.63 1.33
C LYS A 11 -10.65 -1.39 2.46
N LYS A 12 -10.41 -2.68 2.57
CA LYS A 12 -10.98 -3.52 3.64
C LYS A 12 -10.51 -3.08 5.02
N ALA A 13 -9.24 -2.68 5.12
CA ALA A 13 -8.68 -2.25 6.40
C ALA A 13 -9.04 -0.80 6.74
N GLY A 14 -9.61 -0.06 5.80
CA GLY A 14 -9.89 1.35 6.00
C GLY A 14 -8.64 2.21 6.04
N VAL A 15 -7.59 1.79 5.35
CA VAL A 15 -6.29 2.48 5.34
C VAL A 15 -6.11 3.16 3.99
N ALA A 16 -5.79 4.45 4.03
CA ALA A 16 -5.51 5.20 2.80
C ALA A 16 -4.11 4.89 2.30
N LEU A 17 -3.96 4.77 0.99
CA LEU A 17 -2.66 4.47 0.39
C LEU A 17 -1.63 5.57 0.65
N TRP A 18 -2.05 6.82 0.80
CA TRP A 18 -1.11 7.90 1.10
C TRP A 18 -0.45 7.70 2.47
N ARG A 19 -1.14 7.05 3.41
CA ARG A 19 -0.55 6.73 4.70
C ARG A 19 0.53 5.67 4.57
N VAL A 20 0.31 4.70 3.69
CA VAL A 20 1.32 3.69 3.38
C VAL A 20 2.55 4.36 2.78
N ALA A 21 2.35 5.32 1.87
CA ALA A 21 3.45 6.06 1.28
C ALA A 21 4.25 6.82 2.33
N GLU A 22 3.59 7.40 3.32
CA GLU A 22 4.28 8.09 4.42
C GLU A 22 5.19 7.13 5.20
N VAL A 23 4.69 5.95 5.51
CA VAL A 23 5.48 4.94 6.22
C VAL A 23 6.71 4.52 5.40
N LEU A 24 6.53 4.41 4.08
CA LEU A 24 7.63 4.07 3.18
C LEU A 24 8.60 5.21 2.96
N GLY A 25 8.22 6.43 3.35
CA GLY A 25 9.06 7.60 3.15
C GLY A 25 9.08 8.09 1.71
N ILE A 26 8.03 7.83 0.95
CA ILE A 26 7.92 8.27 -0.44
C ILE A 26 6.72 9.19 -0.61
N GLY A 27 6.74 9.98 -1.67
CA GLY A 27 5.62 10.87 -1.96
C GLY A 27 4.41 10.13 -2.51
N GLU A 28 3.24 10.72 -2.34
CA GLU A 28 1.99 10.15 -2.85
C GLU A 28 2.04 9.90 -4.36
N ASN A 29 2.62 10.84 -5.10
CA ASN A 29 2.76 10.68 -6.55
C ASN A 29 3.66 9.50 -6.91
N THR A 30 4.73 9.30 -6.14
CA THR A 30 5.63 8.17 -6.35
C THR A 30 4.90 6.86 -6.08
N MET A 31 4.11 6.81 -5.02
CA MET A 31 3.32 5.63 -4.69
C MET A 31 2.33 5.30 -5.81
N THR A 32 1.62 6.29 -6.30
CA THR A 32 0.67 6.12 -7.41
C THR A 32 1.36 5.58 -8.65
N ARG A 33 2.55 6.12 -8.95
CA ARG A 33 3.32 5.70 -10.11
C ARG A 33 3.77 4.24 -9.98
N ARG A 34 4.23 3.85 -8.81
CA ARG A 34 4.65 2.47 -8.56
C ARG A 34 3.49 1.50 -8.69
N LEU A 35 2.30 1.90 -8.25
CA LEU A 35 1.12 1.04 -8.30
C LEU A 35 0.54 0.86 -9.70
N ARG A 36 1.01 1.60 -10.69
CA ARG A 36 0.60 1.41 -12.09
C ARG A 36 1.17 0.13 -12.66
N HIS A 37 2.26 -0.36 -12.10
CA HIS A 37 2.89 -1.60 -12.54
C HIS A 37 2.77 -2.64 -11.44
N GLU A 38 2.63 -3.90 -11.85
CA GLU A 38 2.55 -4.99 -10.89
C GLU A 38 3.84 -5.05 -10.08
N LEU A 39 3.71 -4.98 -8.76
CA LEU A 39 4.87 -4.98 -7.87
C LEU A 39 5.40 -6.39 -7.65
N PRO A 40 6.73 -6.53 -7.40
CA PRO A 40 7.27 -7.82 -6.99
C PRO A 40 6.63 -8.30 -5.69
N ALA A 41 6.61 -9.62 -5.49
CA ALA A 41 5.99 -10.21 -4.31
C ALA A 41 6.54 -9.65 -3.00
N GLU A 42 7.85 -9.38 -2.95
CA GLU A 42 8.48 -8.82 -1.75
C GLU A 42 7.91 -7.45 -1.39
N GLU A 43 7.73 -6.60 -2.38
CA GLU A 43 7.17 -5.27 -2.15
C GLU A 43 5.70 -5.35 -1.75
N LYS A 44 4.95 -6.25 -2.38
CA LYS A 44 3.55 -6.47 -2.03
C LYS A 44 3.42 -6.91 -0.57
N THR A 45 4.24 -7.86 -0.15
CA THR A 45 4.23 -8.36 1.23
C THR A 45 4.49 -7.22 2.20
N ARG A 46 5.49 -6.39 1.91
CA ARG A 46 5.83 -5.26 2.76
C ARG A 46 4.67 -4.26 2.87
N ILE A 47 4.05 -3.94 1.74
CA ILE A 47 2.93 -3.01 1.73
C ILE A 47 1.74 -3.58 2.51
N LEU A 48 1.46 -4.86 2.34
CA LEU A 48 0.38 -5.52 3.07
C LEU A 48 0.63 -5.52 4.57
N GLU A 49 1.88 -5.73 4.98
CA GLU A 49 2.26 -5.64 6.39
C GLU A 49 2.03 -4.24 6.94
N ILE A 50 2.39 -3.21 6.17
CA ILE A 50 2.19 -1.82 6.57
C ILE A 50 0.69 -1.53 6.72
N ILE A 51 -0.12 -2.00 5.80
CA ILE A 51 -1.57 -1.83 5.87
C ILE A 51 -2.11 -2.46 7.15
N GLU A 52 -1.67 -3.67 7.49
CA GLU A 52 -2.07 -4.33 8.72
C GLU A 52 -1.67 -3.53 9.96
N GLU A 53 -0.44 -3.04 9.97
CA GLU A 53 0.06 -2.24 11.09
C GLU A 53 -0.77 -0.96 11.29
N LEU A 54 -1.05 -0.27 10.20
CA LEU A 54 -1.86 0.95 10.27
C LEU A 54 -3.29 0.66 10.72
N ALA A 55 -3.84 -0.46 10.30
CA ALA A 55 -5.17 -0.86 10.70
C ALA A 55 -5.24 -1.15 12.21
N LYS A 56 -4.18 -1.76 12.75
CA LYS A 56 -4.11 -2.05 14.17
C LYS A 56 -3.87 -0.81 15.02
N GLY A 57 -3.10 0.13 14.49
CA GLY A 57 -2.76 1.34 15.22
C GLY A 57 -3.81 2.42 15.18
N ALA A 58 -4.83 2.23 14.40
CA ALA A 58 -5.88 3.24 14.24
C ALA A 58 -6.86 3.24 15.40
#